data_7d70045d91f0a6d613ae2b2d358fcf20
#
_entry.id   7d70045d91f0a6d613ae2b2d358fcf20
#
_cell.length_a   1.000
_cell.length_b   1.000
_cell.length_c   1.000
_cell.angle_alpha   90.00
_cell.angle_beta   90.00
_cell.angle_gamma   90.00
#
_symmetry.space_group_name_H-M   'P 1'
#
loop_
_entity.id
_entity.type
_entity.pdbx_description
1 polymer ?
#
loop_
_entity_poly.entity_id
_entity_poly.type
_entity_poly.pdbx_seq_one_letter_code
_entity_poly.pdbx_strand_id
1 'polypeptide(L)'
;MRLLQIAVPVGKRDGVERVLSDNDVDYFLTDETSGRDYAALVFVPTGPEDVEALVDELRAIGIERKGYVTVGKLETVLSDRFERQQHDGPTAESTVEETDGRIAREELRARAAAVAPITPNYVVFTVVSTIIATAGLLMNSAAVVVGSMVIAPLIGPPIAASVGSILDDDDLFRTSVKAQFAGLLVAVASAAAFAGLLRATVMPHADLHVVEQVAERINPGALALVVALGAGVAGAMSLTSTTSVALVGVAIAVALIPPAATVGLGIAYGDLTAAVSAGILVLINVLSINVASLGTLWVQGYRPEHWFAEQAARRAVVRRAALLFSVVLVLSSALVVTTINVSENAEFERTVTETVSEADARVLSTDVSYRTELFLRHPTTVTVRTVGGSAGAADALRERIRTRTRLDVTVIVIRESGEVSTARPVRSSSTDEFARPDSPTITASGLDGRHPTAGVA
;
A
#
# COMPACT_ATOMS: atom_id res chain seq x y z
N MET A 1 0.48 21.94 -18.09
CA MET A 1 0.91 23.33 -18.29
C MET A 1 1.08 24.02 -16.95
N ARG A 2 2.00 24.98 -16.85
CA ARG A 2 2.26 25.79 -15.66
C ARG A 2 2.18 27.27 -15.98
N LEU A 3 1.81 28.05 -14.99
CA LEU A 3 1.89 29.51 -15.03
C LEU A 3 2.94 29.95 -14.02
N LEU A 4 4.02 30.53 -14.51
CA LEU A 4 4.94 31.26 -13.64
C LEU A 4 4.42 32.68 -13.50
N GLN A 5 4.31 33.12 -12.26
CA GLN A 5 4.00 34.50 -11.92
C GLN A 5 5.22 35.07 -11.17
N ILE A 6 5.87 36.04 -11.78
CA ILE A 6 7.15 36.58 -11.31
C ILE A 6 6.90 38.01 -10.80
N ALA A 7 7.07 38.23 -9.52
CA ALA A 7 7.11 39.57 -8.95
C ALA A 7 8.51 40.14 -9.08
N VAL A 8 8.69 41.07 -10.03
CA VAL A 8 9.98 41.60 -10.45
C VAL A 8 10.38 42.79 -9.55
N PRO A 9 11.47 42.68 -8.78
CA PRO A 9 11.94 43.80 -7.98
C PRO A 9 12.40 44.98 -8.82
N VAL A 10 12.38 46.20 -8.23
CA VAL A 10 12.92 47.39 -8.85
C VAL A 10 14.38 47.19 -9.24
N GLY A 11 14.74 47.51 -10.49
CA GLY A 11 16.08 47.35 -11.05
C GLY A 11 16.42 45.96 -11.59
N LYS A 12 15.48 45.02 -11.62
CA LYS A 12 15.69 43.66 -12.17
C LYS A 12 14.89 43.41 -13.46
N ARG A 13 14.10 44.37 -13.92
CA ARG A 13 13.23 44.21 -15.09
C ARG A 13 13.99 43.79 -16.35
N ASP A 14 15.03 44.51 -16.73
CA ASP A 14 15.81 44.21 -17.95
C ASP A 14 16.46 42.81 -17.88
N GLY A 15 16.84 42.36 -16.68
CA GLY A 15 17.38 41.02 -16.45
C GLY A 15 16.33 39.91 -16.68
N VAL A 16 15.11 40.12 -16.18
CA VAL A 16 14.01 39.15 -16.37
C VAL A 16 13.59 39.10 -17.84
N GLU A 17 13.38 40.26 -18.47
CA GLU A 17 13.02 40.33 -19.90
C GLU A 17 14.06 39.65 -20.79
N ARG A 18 15.35 39.78 -20.45
CA ARG A 18 16.43 39.09 -21.17
C ARG A 18 16.34 37.57 -21.00
N VAL A 19 16.20 37.08 -19.79
CA VAL A 19 16.05 35.65 -19.54
C VAL A 19 14.87 35.07 -20.29
N LEU A 20 13.71 35.75 -20.30
CA LEU A 20 12.53 35.29 -21.01
C LEU A 20 12.72 35.32 -22.54
N SER A 21 13.38 36.34 -23.06
CA SER A 21 13.68 36.45 -24.49
C SER A 21 14.70 35.43 -24.96
N ASP A 22 15.76 35.17 -24.16
CA ASP A 22 16.81 34.21 -24.50
C ASP A 22 16.26 32.76 -24.55
N ASN A 23 15.22 32.48 -23.77
CA ASN A 23 14.55 31.20 -23.78
C ASN A 23 13.35 31.12 -24.74
N ASP A 24 13.12 32.16 -25.57
CA ASP A 24 12.00 32.27 -26.53
C ASP A 24 10.62 31.96 -25.92
N VAL A 25 10.43 32.36 -24.68
CA VAL A 25 9.20 32.08 -23.92
C VAL A 25 8.23 33.24 -24.08
N ASP A 26 6.96 32.94 -24.38
CA ASP A 26 5.91 33.95 -24.44
C ASP A 26 5.52 34.42 -23.04
N TYR A 27 5.37 35.71 -22.82
CA TYR A 27 5.05 36.26 -21.51
C TYR A 27 4.14 37.48 -21.59
N PHE A 28 3.42 37.71 -20.52
CA PHE A 28 2.63 38.93 -20.33
C PHE A 28 3.23 39.71 -19.15
N LEU A 29 3.57 40.96 -19.37
CA LEU A 29 4.13 41.84 -18.37
C LEU A 29 3.17 42.99 -18.05
N THR A 30 2.92 43.25 -16.78
CA THR A 30 2.17 44.39 -16.29
C THR A 30 2.99 45.19 -15.29
N ASP A 31 2.94 46.54 -15.40
CA ASP A 31 3.64 47.41 -14.45
C ASP A 31 2.94 47.38 -13.08
N GLU A 32 3.74 47.37 -12.02
CA GLU A 32 3.23 47.40 -10.66
C GLU A 32 3.12 48.88 -10.21
N THR A 33 1.91 49.29 -9.83
CA THR A 33 1.58 50.70 -9.52
C THR A 33 1.24 50.95 -8.05
N SER A 34 1.31 49.92 -7.19
CA SER A 34 0.96 50.04 -5.77
C SER A 34 2.01 50.79 -4.93
N GLY A 35 3.16 51.14 -5.50
CA GLY A 35 4.24 51.83 -4.84
C GLY A 35 5.05 50.95 -3.88
N ARG A 36 4.96 49.64 -3.99
CA ARG A 36 5.80 48.67 -3.29
C ARG A 36 7.14 48.46 -4.01
N ASP A 37 8.01 47.61 -3.46
CA ASP A 37 9.38 47.38 -3.97
C ASP A 37 9.44 46.57 -5.30
N TYR A 38 8.33 46.46 -6.03
CA TYR A 38 8.22 45.76 -7.30
C TYR A 38 8.09 46.74 -8.46
N ALA A 39 8.73 46.41 -9.59
CA ALA A 39 8.63 47.16 -10.83
C ALA A 39 7.56 46.62 -11.78
N ALA A 40 7.39 45.31 -11.79
CA ALA A 40 6.45 44.65 -12.69
C ALA A 40 6.02 43.29 -12.15
N LEU A 41 4.90 42.79 -12.69
CA LEU A 41 4.43 41.41 -12.54
C LEU A 41 4.45 40.77 -13.92
N VAL A 42 5.10 39.62 -14.04
CA VAL A 42 5.22 38.87 -15.27
C VAL A 42 4.51 37.54 -15.16
N PHE A 43 3.74 37.20 -16.18
CA PHE A 43 3.00 35.93 -16.28
C PHE A 43 3.57 35.16 -17.47
N VAL A 44 4.03 33.92 -17.22
CA VAL A 44 4.68 33.08 -18.21
C VAL A 44 3.97 31.73 -18.23
N PRO A 45 3.12 31.47 -19.23
CA PRO A 45 2.62 30.12 -19.46
C PRO A 45 3.74 29.27 -20.09
N THR A 46 4.03 28.11 -19.51
CA THR A 46 5.12 27.24 -20.00
C THR A 46 4.81 25.76 -19.76
N GLY A 47 5.58 24.88 -20.40
CA GLY A 47 5.58 23.45 -20.12
C GLY A 47 6.09 23.12 -18.70
N PRO A 48 5.66 22.02 -18.09
CA PRO A 48 6.19 21.62 -16.80
C PRO A 48 7.71 21.33 -16.84
N GLU A 49 8.23 20.92 -17.99
CA GLU A 49 9.62 20.58 -18.28
C GLU A 49 10.53 21.82 -18.25
N ASP A 50 10.04 22.98 -18.69
CA ASP A 50 10.84 24.20 -18.81
C ASP A 50 10.89 25.01 -17.51
N VAL A 51 10.00 24.72 -16.58
CA VAL A 51 9.87 25.47 -15.33
C VAL A 51 11.18 25.50 -14.54
N GLU A 52 11.87 24.35 -14.43
CA GLU A 52 13.09 24.22 -13.62
C GLU A 52 14.22 25.08 -14.20
N ALA A 53 14.46 24.99 -15.52
CA ALA A 53 15.49 25.76 -16.21
C ALA A 53 15.24 27.26 -16.05
N LEU A 54 13.99 27.68 -16.28
CA LEU A 54 13.62 29.09 -16.20
C LEU A 54 13.72 29.64 -14.78
N VAL A 55 13.33 28.87 -13.77
CA VAL A 55 13.46 29.25 -12.36
C VAL A 55 14.92 29.36 -11.96
N ASP A 56 15.79 28.46 -12.40
CA ASP A 56 17.23 28.49 -12.09
C ASP A 56 17.93 29.73 -12.71
N GLU A 57 17.56 30.11 -13.94
CA GLU A 57 18.07 31.33 -14.56
C GLU A 57 17.58 32.61 -13.86
N LEU A 58 16.27 32.63 -13.48
CA LEU A 58 15.73 33.75 -12.69
C LEU A 58 16.39 33.86 -11.30
N ARG A 59 16.74 32.75 -10.71
CA ARG A 59 17.49 32.69 -9.45
C ARG A 59 18.90 33.22 -9.62
N ALA A 60 19.57 32.87 -10.73
CA ALA A 60 20.95 33.35 -11.04
C ALA A 60 21.03 34.88 -11.13
N ILE A 61 19.99 35.55 -11.65
CA ILE A 61 19.90 37.00 -11.65
C ILE A 61 19.41 37.61 -10.31
N GLY A 62 19.14 36.76 -9.29
CA GLY A 62 18.84 37.18 -7.92
C GLY A 62 17.43 37.69 -7.69
N ILE A 63 16.42 37.16 -8.40
CA ILE A 63 15.01 37.50 -8.19
C ILE A 63 14.55 37.16 -6.78
N GLU A 64 14.92 36.00 -6.26
CA GLU A 64 14.48 35.51 -4.94
C GLU A 64 14.89 36.39 -3.76
N ARG A 65 15.90 37.27 -3.92
CA ARG A 65 16.35 38.12 -2.81
C ARG A 65 15.39 39.21 -2.41
N LYS A 66 14.58 39.70 -3.34
CA LYS A 66 13.63 40.82 -3.14
C LYS A 66 12.29 40.65 -3.85
N GLY A 67 12.20 39.64 -4.73
CA GLY A 67 11.00 39.22 -5.44
C GLY A 67 10.60 37.80 -5.07
N TYR A 68 9.62 37.28 -5.78
CA TYR A 68 9.22 35.88 -5.66
C TYR A 68 8.71 35.36 -7.01
N VAL A 69 8.79 34.06 -7.21
CA VAL A 69 8.24 33.34 -8.33
C VAL A 69 7.18 32.36 -7.79
N THR A 70 5.96 32.46 -8.30
CA THR A 70 4.86 31.53 -7.96
C THR A 70 4.61 30.64 -9.15
N VAL A 71 4.56 29.33 -8.94
CA VAL A 71 4.24 28.35 -9.96
C VAL A 71 2.84 27.82 -9.73
N GLY A 72 1.93 28.08 -10.65
CA GLY A 72 0.53 27.64 -10.62
C GLY A 72 0.26 26.59 -11.69
N LYS A 73 -0.74 25.72 -11.46
CA LYS A 73 -1.24 24.81 -12.49
C LYS A 73 -2.23 25.55 -13.39
N LEU A 74 -2.03 25.47 -14.71
CA LEU A 74 -3.01 25.88 -15.70
C LEU A 74 -3.74 24.65 -16.26
N GLU A 75 -5.06 24.76 -16.41
CA GLU A 75 -5.84 23.70 -17.03
C GLU A 75 -5.71 23.75 -18.56
N THR A 76 -5.77 24.95 -19.14
CA THR A 76 -5.70 25.14 -20.60
C THR A 76 -5.19 26.54 -20.94
N VAL A 77 -4.43 26.65 -22.02
CA VAL A 77 -4.09 27.91 -22.68
C VAL A 77 -4.60 27.82 -24.11
N LEU A 78 -5.44 28.80 -24.53
CA LEU A 78 -5.93 28.90 -25.88
C LEU A 78 -5.11 29.98 -26.62
N SER A 79 -4.11 29.54 -27.39
CA SER A 79 -3.25 30.45 -28.19
C SER A 79 -2.61 29.68 -29.33
N ASP A 80 -2.87 30.12 -30.57
CA ASP A 80 -2.26 29.57 -31.78
C ASP A 80 -0.70 29.73 -31.78
N ARG A 81 -0.20 30.71 -31.07
CA ARG A 81 1.25 30.94 -30.89
C ARG A 81 1.88 29.93 -29.96
N PHE A 82 1.18 29.61 -28.88
CA PHE A 82 1.61 28.62 -27.93
C PHE A 82 1.59 27.19 -28.51
N GLU A 83 0.58 26.85 -29.30
CA GLU A 83 0.50 25.56 -30.00
C GLU A 83 1.68 25.38 -30.99
N ARG A 84 2.06 26.45 -31.67
CA ARG A 84 3.23 26.44 -32.57
C ARG A 84 4.55 26.23 -31.82
N GLN A 85 4.75 26.87 -30.69
CA GLN A 85 5.96 26.66 -29.86
C GLN A 85 6.11 25.23 -29.34
N GLN A 86 5.01 24.55 -29.06
CA GLN A 86 5.04 23.12 -28.70
C GLN A 86 5.35 22.20 -29.91
N HIS A 87 5.04 22.63 -31.14
CA HIS A 87 5.26 21.80 -32.33
C HIS A 87 6.55 22.13 -33.08
N ASP A 88 7.03 23.35 -32.99
CA ASP A 88 8.20 23.85 -33.69
C ASP A 88 9.45 23.97 -32.81
N GLY A 89 9.42 23.41 -31.61
CA GLY A 89 10.61 23.26 -30.77
C GLY A 89 11.71 22.58 -31.57
N PRO A 90 12.96 23.08 -31.57
CA PRO A 90 14.02 22.59 -32.43
C PRO A 90 14.18 21.10 -32.24
N THR A 91 14.00 20.31 -33.30
CA THR A 91 14.55 18.97 -33.46
C THR A 91 16.08 19.08 -33.45
N ALA A 92 16.62 19.54 -32.33
CA ALA A 92 18.02 19.38 -32.06
C ALA A 92 18.19 17.90 -31.69
N GLU A 93 18.87 17.16 -32.57
CA GLU A 93 19.64 15.98 -32.21
C GLU A 93 20.70 16.37 -31.17
N SER A 94 20.28 16.86 -30.02
CA SER A 94 21.08 16.96 -28.83
C SER A 94 20.53 15.89 -27.89
N THR A 95 21.37 15.00 -27.47
CA THR A 95 21.26 14.07 -26.36
C THR A 95 20.68 14.70 -25.09
N VAL A 96 19.41 15.12 -25.18
CA VAL A 96 18.58 15.49 -24.05
C VAL A 96 17.87 14.21 -23.67
N GLU A 97 18.31 13.59 -22.58
CA GLU A 97 17.54 12.56 -21.88
C GLU A 97 16.08 13.03 -21.83
N GLU A 98 15.19 12.22 -22.37
CA GLU A 98 13.73 12.43 -22.41
C GLU A 98 13.22 12.82 -21.01
N THR A 99 13.07 14.10 -20.77
CA THR A 99 12.45 14.66 -19.55
C THR A 99 10.96 14.79 -19.77
N ASP A 100 10.37 13.72 -20.32
CA ASP A 100 8.95 13.67 -20.67
C ASP A 100 8.08 13.70 -19.41
N GLY A 101 7.44 14.83 -19.13
CA GLY A 101 6.41 14.99 -18.10
C GLY A 101 6.87 15.16 -16.65
N ARG A 102 8.17 15.39 -16.41
CA ARG A 102 8.72 15.59 -15.05
C ARG A 102 8.36 16.97 -14.51
N ILE A 103 7.88 17.03 -13.26
CA ILE A 103 7.68 18.31 -12.56
C ILE A 103 9.00 18.86 -12.02
N ALA A 104 9.05 20.19 -11.82
CA ALA A 104 10.22 20.85 -11.22
C ALA A 104 10.53 20.34 -9.80
N ARG A 105 11.79 20.38 -9.39
CA ARG A 105 12.23 19.96 -8.05
C ARG A 105 11.52 20.71 -6.92
N GLU A 106 11.34 22.01 -7.09
CA GLU A 106 10.63 22.86 -6.13
C GLU A 106 9.18 22.46 -5.98
N GLU A 107 8.53 22.10 -7.09
CA GLU A 107 7.15 21.59 -7.05
C GLU A 107 7.08 20.23 -6.39
N LEU A 108 8.02 19.32 -6.70
CA LEU A 108 8.11 18.01 -6.04
C LEU A 108 8.30 18.17 -4.53
N ARG A 109 9.22 19.06 -4.12
CA ARG A 109 9.46 19.39 -2.73
C ARG A 109 8.21 19.94 -2.04
N ALA A 110 7.52 20.89 -2.68
CA ALA A 110 6.31 21.50 -2.15
C ALA A 110 5.18 20.47 -1.99
N ARG A 111 4.98 19.59 -2.98
CA ARG A 111 3.99 18.50 -2.91
C ARG A 111 4.32 17.51 -1.79
N ALA A 112 5.60 17.11 -1.67
CA ALA A 112 6.05 16.23 -0.61
C ALA A 112 5.87 16.87 0.78
N ALA A 113 6.21 18.14 0.93
CA ALA A 113 6.02 18.90 2.17
C ALA A 113 4.55 19.03 2.57
N ALA A 114 3.63 19.08 1.62
CA ALA A 114 2.20 19.13 1.89
C ALA A 114 1.63 17.81 2.48
N VAL A 115 2.23 16.67 2.14
CA VAL A 115 1.76 15.34 2.60
C VAL A 115 2.60 14.76 3.76
N ALA A 116 3.70 15.44 4.14
CA ALA A 116 4.59 14.99 5.19
C ALA A 116 4.04 15.17 6.62
N PRO A 117 3.34 16.28 7.01
CA PRO A 117 3.07 16.60 8.40
C PRO A 117 1.90 15.79 8.97
N ILE A 118 1.99 15.51 10.29
CA ILE A 118 0.90 14.94 11.07
C ILE A 118 -0.11 16.05 11.36
N THR A 119 -1.26 15.99 10.71
CA THR A 119 -2.39 16.86 10.98
C THR A 119 -3.41 16.16 11.90
N PRO A 120 -4.32 16.89 12.57
CA PRO A 120 -5.42 16.24 13.30
C PRO A 120 -6.25 15.30 12.42
N ASN A 121 -6.52 15.68 11.17
CA ASN A 121 -7.22 14.83 10.22
C ASN A 121 -6.44 13.54 9.89
N TYR A 122 -5.11 13.64 9.75
CA TYR A 122 -4.24 12.48 9.57
C TYR A 122 -4.41 11.47 10.72
N VAL A 123 -4.40 11.94 11.96
CA VAL A 123 -4.58 11.08 13.13
C VAL A 123 -5.97 10.45 13.16
N VAL A 124 -7.02 11.24 12.95
CA VAL A 124 -8.41 10.74 12.96
C VAL A 124 -8.63 9.69 11.86
N PHE A 125 -8.20 9.96 10.65
CA PHE A 125 -8.35 9.00 9.55
C PHE A 125 -7.51 7.74 9.76
N THR A 126 -6.32 7.84 10.34
CA THR A 126 -5.51 6.67 10.70
C THR A 126 -6.21 5.81 11.74
N VAL A 127 -6.75 6.42 12.80
CA VAL A 127 -7.50 5.72 13.86
C VAL A 127 -8.73 5.01 13.28
N VAL A 128 -9.57 5.74 12.53
CA VAL A 128 -10.79 5.18 11.92
C VAL A 128 -10.45 4.04 10.96
N SER A 129 -9.50 4.26 10.07
CA SER A 129 -9.03 3.23 9.13
C SER A 129 -8.54 1.97 9.86
N THR A 130 -7.73 2.14 10.90
CA THR A 130 -7.17 1.00 11.63
C THR A 130 -8.22 0.24 12.44
N ILE A 131 -9.20 0.93 13.01
CA ILE A 131 -10.35 0.27 13.69
C ILE A 131 -11.14 -0.58 12.70
N ILE A 132 -11.46 -0.03 11.52
CA ILE A 132 -12.17 -0.76 10.47
C ILE A 132 -11.33 -1.95 9.96
N ALA A 133 -10.01 -1.75 9.78
CA ALA A 133 -9.10 -2.84 9.40
C ALA A 133 -9.09 -3.96 10.45
N THR A 134 -8.99 -3.61 11.73
CA THR A 134 -8.99 -4.57 12.83
C THR A 134 -10.31 -5.38 12.87
N ALA A 135 -11.44 -4.71 12.69
CA ALA A 135 -12.74 -5.39 12.57
C ALA A 135 -12.79 -6.30 11.34
N GLY A 136 -12.34 -5.82 10.18
CA GLY A 136 -12.27 -6.59 8.94
C GLY A 136 -11.39 -7.84 9.05
N LEU A 137 -10.25 -7.73 9.73
CA LEU A 137 -9.37 -8.85 10.01
C LEU A 137 -10.08 -9.91 10.86
N LEU A 138 -10.68 -9.53 11.99
CA LEU A 138 -11.38 -10.45 12.87
C LEU A 138 -12.63 -11.08 12.23
N MET A 139 -13.30 -10.36 11.33
CA MET A 139 -14.43 -10.87 10.54
C MET A 139 -14.00 -11.76 9.37
N ASN A 140 -12.70 -11.96 9.15
CA ASN A 140 -12.12 -12.62 7.98
C ASN A 140 -12.64 -12.05 6.64
N SER A 141 -12.86 -10.73 6.57
CA SER A 141 -13.43 -10.03 5.43
C SER A 141 -12.41 -9.20 4.69
N ALA A 142 -11.88 -9.73 3.59
CA ALA A 142 -10.95 -8.99 2.71
C ALA A 142 -11.57 -7.67 2.20
N ALA A 143 -12.88 -7.65 1.92
CA ALA A 143 -13.57 -6.45 1.43
C ALA A 143 -13.56 -5.30 2.45
N VAL A 144 -13.82 -5.60 3.74
CA VAL A 144 -13.76 -4.59 4.82
C VAL A 144 -12.33 -4.11 5.04
N VAL A 145 -11.36 -5.03 5.00
CA VAL A 145 -9.94 -4.69 5.12
C VAL A 145 -9.52 -3.75 3.99
N VAL A 146 -9.85 -4.06 2.73
CA VAL A 146 -9.57 -3.19 1.57
C VAL A 146 -10.28 -1.84 1.69
N GLY A 147 -11.55 -1.83 2.10
CA GLY A 147 -12.31 -0.58 2.33
C GLY A 147 -11.66 0.33 3.35
N SER A 148 -11.05 -0.21 4.41
CA SER A 148 -10.33 0.57 5.43
C SER A 148 -9.12 1.32 4.86
N MET A 149 -8.41 0.71 3.90
CA MET A 149 -7.18 1.25 3.31
C MET A 149 -7.43 2.52 2.48
N VAL A 150 -8.63 2.67 1.91
CA VAL A 150 -9.01 3.86 1.12
C VAL A 150 -9.01 5.13 1.97
N ILE A 151 -9.27 4.98 3.27
CA ILE A 151 -9.39 6.10 4.22
C ILE A 151 -8.01 6.49 4.78
N ALA A 152 -7.04 5.57 4.79
CA ALA A 152 -5.77 5.73 5.47
C ALA A 152 -4.83 6.74 4.79
N PRO A 153 -4.33 7.77 5.49
CA PRO A 153 -3.41 8.76 4.92
C PRO A 153 -1.93 8.37 5.07
N LEU A 154 -1.60 7.10 5.32
CA LEU A 154 -0.23 6.65 5.63
C LEU A 154 0.75 6.69 4.44
N ILE A 155 0.28 7.05 3.25
CA ILE A 155 1.10 7.13 2.03
C ILE A 155 2.09 8.29 2.03
N GLY A 156 1.68 9.46 2.54
CA GLY A 156 2.42 10.71 2.40
C GLY A 156 3.83 10.66 3.01
N PRO A 157 3.95 10.31 4.30
CA PRO A 157 5.25 10.34 4.98
C PRO A 157 6.34 9.45 4.35
N PRO A 158 6.11 8.20 3.92
CA PRO A 158 7.14 7.39 3.26
C PRO A 158 7.66 8.02 1.96
N ILE A 159 6.75 8.54 1.12
CA ILE A 159 7.15 9.15 -0.15
C ILE A 159 7.87 10.47 0.11
N ALA A 160 7.37 11.29 1.02
CA ALA A 160 8.00 12.55 1.39
C ALA A 160 9.42 12.35 1.99
N ALA A 161 9.63 11.27 2.76
CA ALA A 161 10.95 10.88 3.24
C ALA A 161 11.91 10.54 2.07
N SER A 162 11.41 9.85 1.04
CA SER A 162 12.19 9.53 -0.15
C SER A 162 12.53 10.78 -0.96
N VAL A 163 11.58 11.73 -1.09
CA VAL A 163 11.84 13.04 -1.73
C VAL A 163 12.87 13.85 -0.94
N GLY A 164 12.70 13.96 0.38
CA GLY A 164 13.68 14.63 1.24
C GLY A 164 15.09 14.02 1.13
N SER A 165 15.16 12.69 0.99
CA SER A 165 16.43 11.98 0.79
C SER A 165 17.07 12.26 -0.58
N ILE A 166 16.29 12.26 -1.67
CA ILE A 166 16.82 12.47 -3.04
C ILE A 166 17.22 13.91 -3.29
N LEU A 167 16.48 14.86 -2.71
CA LEU A 167 16.77 16.30 -2.84
C LEU A 167 17.80 16.81 -1.82
N ASP A 168 18.26 15.96 -0.88
CA ASP A 168 19.14 16.29 0.25
C ASP A 168 18.54 17.34 1.20
N ASP A 169 17.20 17.32 1.35
CA ASP A 169 16.45 18.15 2.29
C ASP A 169 16.30 17.42 3.63
N ASP A 170 17.21 17.70 4.56
CA ASP A 170 17.25 17.06 5.88
C ASP A 170 16.01 17.35 6.74
N ASP A 171 15.41 18.53 6.61
CA ASP A 171 14.24 18.92 7.40
C ASP A 171 12.99 18.17 6.91
N LEU A 172 12.78 18.10 5.61
CA LEU A 172 11.71 17.30 5.01
C LEU A 172 11.89 15.82 5.35
N PHE A 173 13.08 15.27 5.21
CA PHE A 173 13.40 13.89 5.55
C PHE A 173 13.06 13.56 7.00
N ARG A 174 13.58 14.35 7.95
CA ARG A 174 13.38 14.12 9.39
C ARG A 174 11.91 14.27 9.79
N THR A 175 11.21 15.27 9.24
CA THR A 175 9.78 15.47 9.50
C THR A 175 8.96 14.28 9.00
N SER A 176 9.24 13.83 7.79
CA SER A 176 8.55 12.69 7.15
C SER A 176 8.80 11.38 7.88
N VAL A 177 10.05 11.10 8.27
CA VAL A 177 10.38 9.90 9.04
C VAL A 177 9.69 9.91 10.41
N LYS A 178 9.68 11.04 11.12
CA LYS A 178 8.93 11.18 12.38
C LYS A 178 7.43 10.93 12.18
N ALA A 179 6.85 11.50 11.13
CA ALA A 179 5.44 11.31 10.80
C ALA A 179 5.11 9.84 10.46
N GLN A 180 5.99 9.15 9.75
CA GLN A 180 5.86 7.74 9.41
C GLN A 180 5.82 6.86 10.67
N PHE A 181 6.77 7.04 11.59
CA PHE A 181 6.78 6.29 12.84
C PHE A 181 5.60 6.63 13.75
N ALA A 182 5.26 7.91 13.87
CA ALA A 182 4.11 8.33 14.68
C ALA A 182 2.79 7.81 14.10
N GLY A 183 2.60 7.82 12.77
CA GLY A 183 1.43 7.25 12.12
C GLY A 183 1.29 5.76 12.36
N LEU A 184 2.39 5.00 12.24
CA LEU A 184 2.41 3.58 12.57
C LEU A 184 2.11 3.31 14.04
N LEU A 185 2.67 4.13 14.95
CA LEU A 185 2.37 4.01 16.38
C LEU A 185 0.90 4.26 16.68
N VAL A 186 0.30 5.29 16.07
CA VAL A 186 -1.13 5.57 16.19
C VAL A 186 -1.96 4.39 15.66
N ALA A 187 -1.58 3.82 14.51
CA ALA A 187 -2.26 2.66 13.94
C ALA A 187 -2.19 1.45 14.88
N VAL A 188 -1.02 1.08 15.37
CA VAL A 188 -0.84 -0.04 16.29
C VAL A 188 -1.59 0.20 17.61
N ALA A 189 -1.49 1.39 18.18
CA ALA A 189 -2.13 1.73 19.45
C ALA A 189 -3.67 1.70 19.33
N SER A 190 -4.24 2.25 18.25
CA SER A 190 -5.69 2.22 18.01
C SER A 190 -6.20 0.80 17.77
N ALA A 191 -5.46 -0.02 17.01
CA ALA A 191 -5.77 -1.44 16.83
C ALA A 191 -5.73 -2.21 18.15
N ALA A 192 -4.68 -2.02 18.94
CA ALA A 192 -4.53 -2.68 20.24
C ALA A 192 -5.64 -2.26 21.23
N ALA A 193 -5.98 -0.98 21.27
CA ALA A 193 -7.06 -0.48 22.12
C ALA A 193 -8.42 -1.07 21.72
N PHE A 194 -8.73 -1.05 20.41
CA PHE A 194 -9.99 -1.58 19.90
C PHE A 194 -10.07 -3.11 20.06
N ALA A 195 -9.01 -3.84 19.74
CA ALA A 195 -8.94 -5.29 19.93
C ALA A 195 -9.01 -5.67 21.41
N GLY A 196 -8.38 -4.89 22.30
CA GLY A 196 -8.48 -5.06 23.76
C GLY A 196 -9.90 -4.88 24.27
N LEU A 197 -10.63 -3.89 23.75
CA LEU A 197 -12.06 -3.71 24.05
C LEU A 197 -12.88 -4.91 23.58
N LEU A 198 -12.67 -5.40 22.36
CA LEU A 198 -13.36 -6.59 21.84
C LEU A 198 -13.04 -7.85 22.66
N ARG A 199 -11.77 -8.04 23.05
CA ARG A 199 -11.34 -9.14 23.92
C ARG A 199 -12.07 -9.11 25.27
N ALA A 200 -12.24 -7.91 25.83
CA ALA A 200 -12.89 -7.75 27.14
C ALA A 200 -14.43 -7.93 27.09
N THR A 201 -15.07 -7.71 25.92
CA THR A 201 -16.54 -7.64 25.82
C THR A 201 -17.16 -8.72 24.97
N VAL A 202 -16.60 -9.01 23.78
CA VAL A 202 -17.27 -9.81 22.73
C VAL A 202 -16.51 -11.10 22.41
N MET A 203 -15.18 -11.03 22.33
CA MET A 203 -14.31 -12.12 21.82
C MET A 203 -13.14 -12.39 22.77
N PRO A 204 -13.38 -12.96 23.98
CA PRO A 204 -12.31 -13.18 24.97
C PRO A 204 -11.25 -14.19 24.50
N HIS A 205 -11.59 -15.12 23.61
CA HIS A 205 -10.72 -16.19 23.14
C HIS A 205 -10.77 -16.27 21.61
N ALA A 206 -10.16 -15.33 20.88
CA ALA A 206 -9.98 -15.44 19.45
C ALA A 206 -8.59 -16.06 19.17
N ASP A 207 -8.57 -17.13 18.39
CA ASP A 207 -7.32 -17.71 17.90
C ASP A 207 -6.95 -16.97 16.60
N LEU A 208 -5.92 -16.13 16.70
CA LEU A 208 -5.46 -15.28 15.59
C LEU A 208 -4.89 -16.10 14.42
N HIS A 209 -4.38 -17.30 14.69
CA HIS A 209 -3.76 -18.14 13.65
C HIS A 209 -4.79 -18.86 12.77
N VAL A 210 -6.03 -19.02 13.23
CA VAL A 210 -7.13 -19.63 12.47
C VAL A 210 -7.78 -18.64 11.51
N VAL A 211 -7.70 -17.33 11.81
CA VAL A 211 -8.26 -16.29 10.95
C VAL A 211 -7.36 -16.07 9.75
N GLU A 212 -7.76 -16.48 8.56
CA GLU A 212 -6.96 -16.45 7.33
C GLU A 212 -6.35 -15.07 7.07
N GLN A 213 -7.18 -14.00 7.16
CA GLN A 213 -6.73 -12.63 6.97
C GLN A 213 -5.65 -12.19 7.96
N VAL A 214 -5.60 -12.74 9.16
CA VAL A 214 -4.57 -12.47 10.16
C VAL A 214 -3.35 -13.38 9.92
N ALA A 215 -3.59 -14.66 9.64
CA ALA A 215 -2.55 -15.67 9.43
C ALA A 215 -1.62 -15.30 8.25
N GLU A 216 -2.15 -14.73 7.15
CA GLU A 216 -1.36 -14.21 6.03
C GLU A 216 -0.35 -13.12 6.44
N ARG A 217 -0.65 -12.35 7.48
CA ARG A 217 0.21 -11.26 7.96
C ARG A 217 1.17 -11.69 9.06
N ILE A 218 0.85 -12.79 9.72
CA ILE A 218 1.76 -13.48 10.66
C ILE A 218 2.81 -14.27 9.89
N ASN A 219 2.43 -14.87 8.74
CA ASN A 219 3.30 -15.68 7.90
C ASN A 219 3.41 -15.09 6.48
N PRO A 220 4.04 -13.92 6.33
CA PRO A 220 4.09 -13.25 5.03
C PRO A 220 4.96 -14.00 4.04
N GLY A 221 4.47 -14.15 2.80
CA GLY A 221 5.25 -14.67 1.70
C GLY A 221 6.07 -13.60 0.97
N ALA A 222 6.96 -14.02 0.07
CA ALA A 222 7.79 -13.11 -0.74
C ALA A 222 6.96 -12.15 -1.61
N LEU A 223 5.71 -12.49 -1.93
CA LEU A 223 4.81 -11.62 -2.69
C LEU A 223 4.49 -10.31 -1.94
N ALA A 224 4.52 -10.30 -0.61
CA ALA A 224 4.36 -9.07 0.17
C ALA A 224 5.43 -8.03 -0.18
N LEU A 225 6.67 -8.47 -0.44
CA LEU A 225 7.76 -7.60 -0.89
C LEU A 225 7.46 -6.97 -2.27
N VAL A 226 6.93 -7.77 -3.21
CA VAL A 226 6.55 -7.28 -4.55
C VAL A 226 5.47 -6.20 -4.44
N VAL A 227 4.47 -6.41 -3.58
CA VAL A 227 3.41 -5.42 -3.31
C VAL A 227 3.99 -4.14 -2.72
N ALA A 228 4.89 -4.24 -1.74
CA ALA A 228 5.50 -3.07 -1.10
C ALA A 228 6.40 -2.28 -2.06
N LEU A 229 7.20 -2.97 -2.89
CA LEU A 229 8.02 -2.32 -3.92
C LEU A 229 7.14 -1.64 -4.98
N GLY A 230 6.11 -2.32 -5.48
CA GLY A 230 5.15 -1.76 -6.43
C GLY A 230 4.42 -0.54 -5.87
N ALA A 231 4.02 -0.58 -4.60
CA ALA A 231 3.43 0.55 -3.91
C ALA A 231 4.38 1.75 -3.82
N GLY A 232 5.67 1.53 -3.58
CA GLY A 232 6.69 2.58 -3.55
C GLY A 232 6.90 3.23 -4.92
N VAL A 233 6.97 2.42 -6.00
CA VAL A 233 7.04 2.92 -7.39
C VAL A 233 5.82 3.76 -7.72
N ALA A 234 4.62 3.22 -7.52
CA ALA A 234 3.37 3.90 -7.81
C ALA A 234 3.24 5.22 -7.01
N GLY A 235 3.65 5.20 -5.73
CA GLY A 235 3.64 6.38 -4.88
C GLY A 235 4.54 7.50 -5.37
N ALA A 236 5.78 7.19 -5.77
CA ALA A 236 6.70 8.16 -6.34
C ALA A 236 6.15 8.73 -7.66
N MET A 237 5.67 7.87 -8.56
CA MET A 237 5.08 8.29 -9.83
C MET A 237 3.86 9.18 -9.64
N SER A 238 3.01 8.91 -8.66
CA SER A 238 1.85 9.74 -8.34
C SER A 238 2.23 11.16 -7.91
N LEU A 239 3.31 11.29 -7.15
CA LEU A 239 3.78 12.60 -6.68
C LEU A 239 4.43 13.41 -7.81
N THR A 240 5.11 12.74 -8.74
CA THR A 240 5.83 13.36 -9.86
C THR A 240 4.97 13.63 -11.09
N SER A 241 3.80 13.00 -11.19
CA SER A 241 2.88 13.18 -12.31
C SER A 241 1.70 14.10 -11.98
N THR A 242 0.89 14.40 -12.98
CA THR A 242 -0.38 15.12 -12.81
C THR A 242 -1.53 14.19 -12.45
N THR A 243 -1.29 12.88 -12.35
CA THR A 243 -2.29 11.85 -12.06
C THR A 243 -2.79 11.94 -10.61
N SER A 244 -4.04 11.59 -10.39
CA SER A 244 -4.68 11.70 -9.06
C SER A 244 -3.95 10.85 -8.00
N VAL A 245 -3.44 11.50 -6.96
CA VAL A 245 -2.75 10.89 -5.80
C VAL A 245 -3.67 9.93 -5.04
N ALA A 246 -4.99 10.10 -5.13
CA ALA A 246 -5.95 9.32 -4.35
C ALA A 246 -5.97 7.82 -4.68
N LEU A 247 -5.85 7.44 -5.95
CA LEU A 247 -5.86 6.02 -6.37
C LEU A 247 -4.61 5.26 -5.92
N VAL A 248 -3.47 5.93 -5.90
CA VAL A 248 -2.19 5.35 -5.50
C VAL A 248 -2.10 5.21 -3.97
N GLY A 249 -2.82 6.08 -3.24
CA GLY A 249 -2.94 6.00 -1.78
C GLY A 249 -3.40 4.65 -1.28
N VAL A 250 -4.35 4.04 -1.99
CA VAL A 250 -4.86 2.71 -1.66
C VAL A 250 -3.76 1.65 -1.75
N ALA A 251 -2.94 1.66 -2.80
CA ALA A 251 -1.90 0.64 -3.03
C ALA A 251 -0.85 0.62 -1.90
N ILE A 252 -0.50 1.78 -1.33
CA ILE A 252 0.48 1.85 -0.21
C ILE A 252 -0.19 1.51 1.12
N ALA A 253 -1.44 1.93 1.33
CA ALA A 253 -2.18 1.58 2.54
C ALA A 253 -2.40 0.07 2.67
N VAL A 254 -2.50 -0.67 1.54
CA VAL A 254 -2.53 -2.14 1.48
C VAL A 254 -1.33 -2.75 2.20
N ALA A 255 -0.15 -2.18 2.01
CA ALA A 255 1.08 -2.70 2.59
C ALA A 255 1.25 -2.36 4.08
N LEU A 256 0.60 -1.31 4.62
CA LEU A 256 0.90 -0.81 5.96
C LEU A 256 -0.22 -1.04 6.99
N ILE A 257 -1.48 -0.75 6.65
CA ILE A 257 -2.59 -0.77 7.62
C ILE A 257 -2.89 -2.17 8.17
N PRO A 258 -3.10 -3.21 7.35
CA PRO A 258 -3.45 -4.52 7.87
C PRO A 258 -2.33 -5.16 8.72
N PRO A 259 -1.05 -5.10 8.32
CA PRO A 259 0.02 -5.57 9.18
C PRO A 259 0.12 -4.80 10.50
N ALA A 260 -0.04 -3.46 10.49
CA ALA A 260 -0.06 -2.66 11.72
C ALA A 260 -1.25 -3.02 12.63
N ALA A 261 -2.43 -3.27 12.05
CA ALA A 261 -3.59 -3.75 12.78
C ALA A 261 -3.35 -5.14 13.38
N THR A 262 -2.67 -6.03 12.65
CA THR A 262 -2.27 -7.37 13.15
C THR A 262 -1.28 -7.28 14.32
N VAL A 263 -0.33 -6.32 14.29
CA VAL A 263 0.53 -6.04 15.47
C VAL A 263 -0.33 -5.68 16.68
N GLY A 264 -1.29 -4.77 16.51
CA GLY A 264 -2.21 -4.37 17.58
C GLY A 264 -3.06 -5.54 18.12
N LEU A 265 -3.56 -6.40 17.23
CA LEU A 265 -4.25 -7.65 17.60
C LEU A 265 -3.35 -8.57 18.44
N GLY A 266 -2.12 -8.83 17.97
CA GLY A 266 -1.17 -9.66 18.71
C GLY A 266 -0.88 -9.12 20.11
N ILE A 267 -0.70 -7.79 20.26
CA ILE A 267 -0.53 -7.13 21.55
C ILE A 267 -1.76 -7.33 22.44
N ALA A 268 -2.96 -7.07 21.93
CA ALA A 268 -4.21 -7.14 22.67
C ALA A 268 -4.54 -8.56 23.16
N TYR A 269 -4.30 -9.57 22.34
CA TYR A 269 -4.56 -10.97 22.68
C TYR A 269 -3.38 -11.64 23.41
N GLY A 270 -2.24 -10.96 23.56
CA GLY A 270 -1.04 -11.48 24.21
C GLY A 270 -0.26 -12.49 23.36
N ASP A 271 -0.48 -12.48 22.05
CA ASP A 271 0.25 -13.29 21.08
C ASP A 271 1.47 -12.53 20.56
N LEU A 272 2.60 -12.73 21.27
CA LEU A 272 3.85 -12.06 20.94
C LEU A 272 4.38 -12.49 19.56
N THR A 273 4.12 -13.73 19.15
CA THR A 273 4.56 -14.26 17.85
C THR A 273 3.84 -13.49 16.72
N ALA A 274 2.52 -13.35 16.82
CA ALA A 274 1.73 -12.57 15.87
C ALA A 274 2.18 -11.11 15.83
N ALA A 275 2.38 -10.48 17.00
CA ALA A 275 2.82 -9.10 17.09
C ALA A 275 4.20 -8.87 16.46
N VAL A 276 5.18 -9.71 16.76
CA VAL A 276 6.55 -9.57 16.24
C VAL A 276 6.60 -9.87 14.74
N SER A 277 5.98 -10.95 14.28
CA SER A 277 5.98 -11.32 12.85
C SER A 277 5.32 -10.24 11.99
N ALA A 278 4.14 -9.76 12.39
CA ALA A 278 3.48 -8.65 11.69
C ALA A 278 4.27 -7.33 11.79
N GLY A 279 4.95 -7.08 12.92
CA GLY A 279 5.84 -5.93 13.09
C GLY A 279 7.03 -5.93 12.14
N ILE A 280 7.65 -7.09 11.94
CA ILE A 280 8.71 -7.29 10.96
C ILE A 280 8.18 -7.03 9.55
N LEU A 281 6.99 -7.52 9.22
CA LEU A 281 6.34 -7.26 7.93
C LEU A 281 6.10 -5.76 7.71
N VAL A 282 5.60 -5.03 8.72
CA VAL A 282 5.45 -3.56 8.66
C VAL A 282 6.79 -2.90 8.34
N LEU A 283 7.85 -3.30 9.03
CA LEU A 283 9.19 -2.73 8.83
C LEU A 283 9.71 -3.00 7.42
N ILE A 284 9.60 -4.24 6.94
CA ILE A 284 9.99 -4.61 5.57
C ILE A 284 9.22 -3.77 4.55
N ASN A 285 7.91 -3.64 4.70
CA ASN A 285 7.07 -2.89 3.78
C ASN A 285 7.44 -1.40 3.77
N VAL A 286 7.61 -0.78 4.93
CA VAL A 286 8.05 0.61 5.06
C VAL A 286 9.37 0.87 4.34
N LEU A 287 10.36 0.04 4.61
CA LEU A 287 11.69 0.18 4.00
C LEU A 287 11.65 -0.08 2.49
N SER A 288 10.89 -1.08 2.05
CA SER A 288 10.71 -1.40 0.63
C SER A 288 10.03 -0.28 -0.15
N ILE A 289 8.99 0.33 0.42
CA ILE A 289 8.32 1.51 -0.14
C ILE A 289 9.34 2.66 -0.28
N ASN A 290 10.12 2.96 0.76
CA ASN A 290 11.12 4.01 0.71
C ASN A 290 12.21 3.75 -0.34
N VAL A 291 12.73 2.51 -0.43
CA VAL A 291 13.76 2.14 -1.42
C VAL A 291 13.21 2.22 -2.84
N ALA A 292 12.02 1.69 -3.08
CA ALA A 292 11.39 1.72 -4.40
C ALA A 292 11.04 3.14 -4.84
N SER A 293 10.50 3.97 -3.93
CA SER A 293 10.23 5.39 -4.20
C SER A 293 11.51 6.15 -4.52
N LEU A 294 12.58 5.95 -3.73
CA LEU A 294 13.88 6.58 -3.96
C LEU A 294 14.48 6.15 -5.31
N GLY A 295 14.43 4.85 -5.63
CA GLY A 295 14.87 4.31 -6.91
C GLY A 295 14.12 4.90 -8.10
N THR A 296 12.78 5.01 -7.98
CA THR A 296 11.92 5.60 -9.02
C THR A 296 12.26 7.08 -9.25
N LEU A 297 12.38 7.86 -8.19
CA LEU A 297 12.79 9.27 -8.28
C LEU A 297 14.19 9.41 -8.90
N TRP A 298 15.10 8.50 -8.55
CA TRP A 298 16.43 8.47 -9.14
C TRP A 298 16.39 8.17 -10.65
N VAL A 299 15.60 7.20 -11.09
CA VAL A 299 15.42 6.85 -12.51
C VAL A 299 14.79 8.01 -13.28
N GLN A 300 13.85 8.74 -12.66
CA GLN A 300 13.24 9.94 -13.21
C GLN A 300 14.19 11.16 -13.27
N GLY A 301 15.45 11.01 -12.89
CA GLY A 301 16.47 12.06 -13.03
C GLY A 301 16.52 13.06 -11.88
N TYR A 302 15.75 12.89 -10.79
CA TYR A 302 15.88 13.77 -9.62
C TYR A 302 17.22 13.57 -8.92
N ARG A 303 17.93 14.67 -8.67
CA ARG A 303 19.26 14.70 -8.06
C ARG A 303 19.35 15.86 -7.07
N PRO A 304 20.24 15.83 -6.06
CA PRO A 304 20.53 16.99 -5.23
C PRO A 304 21.01 18.19 -6.06
N GLU A 305 20.68 19.38 -5.64
CA GLU A 305 21.04 20.62 -6.33
C GLU A 305 22.57 20.77 -6.55
N HIS A 306 23.37 20.32 -5.58
CA HIS A 306 24.83 20.36 -5.64
C HIS A 306 25.49 19.02 -6.03
N TRP A 307 24.77 18.13 -6.70
CA TRP A 307 25.25 16.79 -7.05
C TRP A 307 26.59 16.77 -7.80
N PHE A 308 26.79 17.72 -8.71
CA PHE A 308 28.02 17.82 -9.49
C PHE A 308 29.12 18.66 -8.81
N ALA A 309 28.77 19.53 -7.87
CA ALA A 309 29.69 20.43 -7.19
C ALA A 309 30.27 19.83 -5.90
N GLU A 310 29.51 19.04 -5.15
CA GLU A 310 29.94 18.51 -3.85
C GLU A 310 29.94 16.98 -3.80
N GLN A 311 31.12 16.38 -3.76
CA GLN A 311 31.29 14.94 -3.53
C GLN A 311 30.70 14.46 -2.19
N ALA A 312 30.53 15.36 -1.22
CA ALA A 312 29.95 15.04 0.09
C ALA A 312 28.45 14.74 0.02
N ALA A 313 27.66 15.54 -0.73
CA ALA A 313 26.24 15.34 -0.92
C ALA A 313 25.96 14.00 -1.63
N ARG A 314 26.71 13.72 -2.69
CA ARG A 314 26.64 12.44 -3.40
C ARG A 314 26.89 11.24 -2.48
N ARG A 315 27.94 11.30 -1.65
CA ARG A 315 28.26 10.21 -0.71
C ARG A 315 27.18 10.04 0.34
N ALA A 316 26.56 11.11 0.82
CA ALA A 316 25.49 11.05 1.81
C ALA A 316 24.25 10.34 1.24
N VAL A 317 23.77 10.74 0.06
CA VAL A 317 22.62 10.11 -0.62
C VAL A 317 22.89 8.65 -0.95
N VAL A 318 24.04 8.34 -1.56
CA VAL A 318 24.42 6.96 -1.91
C VAL A 318 24.56 6.09 -0.65
N ARG A 319 25.15 6.63 0.42
CA ARG A 319 25.26 5.89 1.70
C ARG A 319 23.90 5.61 2.33
N ARG A 320 22.98 6.59 2.33
CA ARG A 320 21.60 6.40 2.82
C ARG A 320 20.86 5.37 1.98
N ALA A 321 20.92 5.48 0.66
CA ALA A 321 20.30 4.52 -0.26
C ALA A 321 20.90 3.12 -0.10
N ALA A 322 22.22 2.99 -0.03
CA ALA A 322 22.89 1.71 0.17
C ALA A 322 22.56 1.07 1.52
N LEU A 323 22.48 1.87 2.59
CA LEU A 323 22.09 1.38 3.91
C LEU A 323 20.63 0.87 3.89
N LEU A 324 19.68 1.64 3.36
CA LEU A 324 18.29 1.24 3.23
C LEU A 324 18.16 -0.03 2.38
N PHE A 325 18.83 -0.07 1.23
CA PHE A 325 18.83 -1.24 0.36
C PHE A 325 19.41 -2.48 1.04
N SER A 326 20.52 -2.33 1.77
CA SER A 326 21.14 -3.44 2.51
C SER A 326 20.21 -3.97 3.61
N VAL A 327 19.55 -3.10 4.36
CA VAL A 327 18.59 -3.51 5.39
C VAL A 327 17.39 -4.22 4.76
N VAL A 328 16.84 -3.70 3.66
CA VAL A 328 15.76 -4.37 2.91
C VAL A 328 16.22 -5.72 2.42
N LEU A 329 17.42 -5.83 1.85
CA LEU A 329 17.96 -7.10 1.35
C LEU A 329 18.07 -8.15 2.47
N VAL A 330 18.60 -7.76 3.64
CA VAL A 330 18.73 -8.66 4.78
C VAL A 330 17.36 -9.10 5.30
N LEU A 331 16.43 -8.17 5.49
CA LEU A 331 15.09 -8.51 5.97
C LEU A 331 14.30 -9.32 4.92
N SER A 332 14.45 -9.00 3.64
CA SER A 332 13.80 -9.74 2.56
C SER A 332 14.37 -11.14 2.39
N SER A 333 15.64 -11.36 2.70
CA SER A 333 16.22 -12.71 2.69
C SER A 333 15.51 -13.63 3.70
N ALA A 334 15.17 -13.12 4.88
CA ALA A 334 14.38 -13.86 5.86
C ALA A 334 12.98 -14.20 5.30
N LEU A 335 12.35 -13.28 4.57
CA LEU A 335 11.04 -13.48 3.96
C LEU A 335 11.09 -14.54 2.84
N VAL A 336 12.13 -14.54 2.03
CA VAL A 336 12.35 -15.56 1.00
C VAL A 336 12.55 -16.93 1.63
N VAL A 337 13.36 -17.01 2.69
CA VAL A 337 13.57 -18.26 3.45
C VAL A 337 12.26 -18.79 4.04
N THR A 338 11.42 -17.93 4.61
CA THR A 338 10.09 -18.35 5.11
C THR A 338 9.19 -18.83 4.00
N THR A 339 9.23 -18.20 2.82
CA THR A 339 8.40 -18.60 1.66
C THR A 339 8.80 -19.97 1.14
N ILE A 340 10.10 -20.24 1.01
CA ILE A 340 10.62 -21.57 0.60
C ILE A 340 10.18 -22.61 1.63
N ASN A 341 10.34 -22.32 2.91
CA ASN A 341 9.97 -23.23 3.99
C ASN A 341 8.45 -23.53 4.00
N VAL A 342 7.60 -22.53 3.73
CA VAL A 342 6.15 -22.74 3.61
C VAL A 342 5.80 -23.62 2.42
N SER A 343 6.47 -23.44 1.27
CA SER A 343 6.23 -24.28 0.09
C SER A 343 6.67 -25.72 0.30
N GLU A 344 7.81 -25.94 0.95
CA GLU A 344 8.30 -27.29 1.33
C GLU A 344 7.34 -27.97 2.32
N ASN A 345 6.79 -27.23 3.28
CA ASN A 345 5.83 -27.76 4.23
C ASN A 345 4.49 -28.12 3.57
N ALA A 346 4.03 -27.33 2.60
CA ALA A 346 2.82 -27.64 1.83
C ALA A 346 2.99 -28.90 0.96
N GLU A 347 4.17 -29.08 0.39
CA GLU A 347 4.51 -30.29 -0.36
C GLU A 347 4.59 -31.52 0.58
N PHE A 348 5.17 -31.34 1.78
CA PHE A 348 5.18 -32.34 2.81
C PHE A 348 3.76 -32.76 3.21
N GLU A 349 2.85 -31.82 3.52
CA GLU A 349 1.45 -32.12 3.86
C GLU A 349 0.72 -32.89 2.75
N ARG A 350 0.92 -32.51 1.49
CA ARG A 350 0.35 -33.24 0.35
C ARG A 350 0.86 -34.66 0.29
N THR A 351 2.18 -34.85 0.38
CA THR A 351 2.81 -36.15 0.34
C THR A 351 2.36 -37.03 1.51
N VAL A 352 2.21 -36.46 2.70
CA VAL A 352 1.69 -37.16 3.88
C VAL A 352 0.24 -37.57 3.65
N THR A 353 -0.61 -36.65 3.18
CA THR A 353 -2.04 -36.92 2.91
C THR A 353 -2.21 -38.02 1.86
N GLU A 354 -1.43 -37.99 0.77
CA GLU A 354 -1.41 -39.04 -0.24
C GLU A 354 -0.95 -40.39 0.35
N THR A 355 0.15 -40.38 1.12
CA THR A 355 0.69 -41.62 1.72
C THR A 355 -0.27 -42.22 2.72
N VAL A 356 -0.98 -41.42 3.48
CA VAL A 356 -1.99 -41.83 4.44
C VAL A 356 -3.22 -42.38 3.74
N SER A 357 -3.72 -41.72 2.70
CA SER A 357 -4.87 -42.17 1.91
C SER A 357 -4.62 -43.48 1.15
N GLU A 358 -3.38 -43.73 0.71
CA GLU A 358 -2.97 -45.02 0.10
C GLU A 358 -2.87 -46.16 1.13
N ALA A 359 -2.59 -45.82 2.38
CA ALA A 359 -2.36 -46.84 3.44
C ALA A 359 -3.65 -47.35 4.09
N ASP A 360 -4.68 -46.51 4.23
CA ASP A 360 -5.96 -46.89 4.85
C ASP A 360 -7.10 -46.04 4.25
N ALA A 361 -8.10 -46.71 3.70
CA ALA A 361 -9.27 -46.08 3.07
C ALA A 361 -10.26 -45.43 4.06
N ARG A 362 -9.99 -45.46 5.37
CA ARG A 362 -10.90 -44.95 6.44
C ARG A 362 -10.25 -43.86 7.29
N VAL A 363 -9.50 -42.98 6.68
CA VAL A 363 -8.92 -41.82 7.36
C VAL A 363 -9.98 -40.74 7.53
N LEU A 364 -10.17 -40.28 8.76
CA LEU A 364 -11.10 -39.18 9.08
C LEU A 364 -10.43 -37.82 8.97
N SER A 365 -9.19 -37.69 9.49
CA SER A 365 -8.42 -36.47 9.36
C SER A 365 -6.93 -36.77 9.48
N THR A 366 -6.12 -35.92 8.85
CA THR A 366 -4.67 -35.88 8.98
C THR A 366 -4.26 -34.48 9.38
N ASP A 367 -3.64 -34.35 10.55
CA ASP A 367 -3.16 -33.09 11.09
C ASP A 367 -1.63 -33.14 11.23
N VAL A 368 -0.93 -32.10 10.77
CA VAL A 368 0.51 -31.97 10.91
C VAL A 368 0.84 -30.85 11.88
N SER A 369 1.55 -31.18 12.95
CA SER A 369 2.02 -30.21 13.92
C SER A 369 3.45 -29.79 13.62
N TYR A 370 3.70 -28.49 13.66
CA TYR A 370 4.99 -27.88 13.37
C TYR A 370 5.61 -27.28 14.61
N ARG A 371 6.94 -27.36 14.72
CA ARG A 371 7.72 -26.56 15.66
C ARG A 371 8.29 -25.37 14.90
N THR A 372 8.04 -24.17 15.39
CA THR A 372 8.61 -22.93 14.84
C THR A 372 9.89 -22.58 15.60
N GLU A 373 11.02 -22.52 14.89
CA GLU A 373 12.31 -22.05 15.42
C GLU A 373 12.75 -20.84 14.58
N LEU A 374 12.81 -19.68 15.23
CA LEU A 374 13.07 -18.38 14.60
C LEU A 374 12.07 -18.06 13.47
N PHE A 375 12.38 -18.38 12.24
CA PHE A 375 11.51 -18.16 11.05
C PHE A 375 11.25 -19.46 10.27
N LEU A 376 11.71 -20.59 10.78
CA LEU A 376 11.61 -21.88 10.13
C LEU A 376 10.57 -22.75 10.84
N ARG A 377 9.68 -23.37 10.07
CA ARG A 377 8.72 -24.35 10.56
C ARG A 377 9.18 -25.73 10.14
N HIS A 378 9.44 -26.60 11.13
CA HIS A 378 9.76 -27.98 10.89
C HIS A 378 8.61 -28.88 11.31
N PRO A 379 8.14 -29.79 10.45
CA PRO A 379 7.14 -30.77 10.83
C PRO A 379 7.69 -31.68 11.93
N THR A 380 6.95 -31.84 13.00
CA THR A 380 7.38 -32.66 14.14
C THR A 380 6.48 -33.86 14.38
N THR A 381 5.18 -33.69 14.23
CA THR A 381 4.20 -34.73 14.54
C THR A 381 3.11 -34.77 13.49
N VAL A 382 2.82 -35.96 13.00
CA VAL A 382 1.70 -36.25 12.10
C VAL A 382 0.66 -37.01 12.90
N THR A 383 -0.51 -36.43 13.11
CA THR A 383 -1.64 -37.08 13.80
C THR A 383 -2.66 -37.52 12.77
N VAL A 384 -2.88 -38.84 12.70
CA VAL A 384 -3.85 -39.46 11.79
C VAL A 384 -4.98 -40.05 12.59
N ARG A 385 -6.20 -39.63 12.30
CA ARG A 385 -7.42 -40.19 12.88
C ARG A 385 -8.04 -41.20 11.92
N THR A 386 -8.23 -42.43 12.38
CA THR A 386 -8.78 -43.53 11.55
C THR A 386 -9.92 -44.24 12.25
N VAL A 387 -10.83 -44.80 11.49
CA VAL A 387 -11.85 -45.74 11.98
C VAL A 387 -11.39 -47.18 11.75
N GLY A 388 -10.92 -47.84 12.83
CA GLY A 388 -10.30 -49.17 12.75
C GLY A 388 -8.81 -49.13 12.46
N GLY A 389 -8.21 -50.25 12.14
CA GLY A 389 -6.79 -50.38 11.80
C GLY A 389 -6.02 -51.39 12.69
N SER A 390 -4.91 -51.96 12.18
CA SER A 390 -4.11 -52.97 12.86
C SER A 390 -3.15 -52.34 13.90
N ALA A 391 -2.76 -53.13 14.90
CA ALA A 391 -1.67 -52.78 15.80
C ALA A 391 -0.36 -52.72 14.96
N GLY A 392 0.38 -51.59 15.02
CA GLY A 392 1.59 -51.36 14.21
C GLY A 392 1.40 -50.47 12.99
N ALA A 393 0.18 -49.97 12.75
CA ALA A 393 -0.08 -49.04 11.63
C ALA A 393 0.73 -47.75 11.74
N ALA A 394 1.01 -47.26 12.97
CA ALA A 394 1.82 -46.06 13.21
C ALA A 394 3.29 -46.21 12.74
N ASP A 395 3.91 -47.36 13.05
CA ASP A 395 5.31 -47.59 12.65
C ASP A 395 5.45 -47.81 11.15
N ALA A 396 4.49 -48.53 10.53
CA ALA A 396 4.46 -48.73 9.06
C ALA A 396 4.24 -47.42 8.35
N LEU A 397 3.36 -46.55 8.86
CA LEU A 397 3.06 -45.25 8.28
C LEU A 397 4.26 -44.30 8.44
N ARG A 398 4.90 -44.29 9.61
CA ARG A 398 6.14 -43.52 9.88
C ARG A 398 7.22 -43.87 8.85
N GLU A 399 7.48 -45.18 8.62
CA GLU A 399 8.53 -45.61 7.69
C GLU A 399 8.19 -45.23 6.23
N ARG A 400 6.91 -45.30 5.81
CA ARG A 400 6.49 -44.85 4.49
C ARG A 400 6.63 -43.33 4.32
N ILE A 401 6.23 -42.53 5.31
CA ILE A 401 6.40 -41.07 5.31
C ILE A 401 7.88 -40.73 5.24
N ARG A 402 8.71 -41.36 6.08
CA ARG A 402 10.15 -41.16 6.09
C ARG A 402 10.81 -41.48 4.74
N THR A 403 10.40 -42.55 4.09
CA THR A 403 10.94 -42.97 2.79
C THR A 403 10.58 -41.98 1.67
N ARG A 404 9.36 -41.41 1.69
CA ARG A 404 8.89 -40.46 0.67
C ARG A 404 9.36 -39.04 0.91
N THR A 405 9.37 -38.58 2.16
CA THR A 405 9.69 -37.19 2.50
C THR A 405 11.12 -36.97 2.98
N ARG A 406 11.85 -38.05 3.30
CA ARG A 406 13.19 -38.03 3.92
C ARG A 406 13.25 -37.33 5.28
N LEU A 407 12.09 -37.03 5.89
CA LEU A 407 11.98 -36.43 7.21
C LEU A 407 11.54 -37.46 8.24
N ASP A 408 12.13 -37.42 9.42
CA ASP A 408 11.74 -38.28 10.54
C ASP A 408 10.79 -37.53 11.46
N VAL A 409 9.52 -37.90 11.43
CA VAL A 409 8.44 -37.27 12.19
C VAL A 409 7.80 -38.28 13.13
N THR A 410 7.28 -37.82 14.26
CA THR A 410 6.47 -38.63 15.15
C THR A 410 5.10 -38.87 14.55
N VAL A 411 4.69 -40.13 14.36
CA VAL A 411 3.33 -40.43 13.84
C VAL A 411 2.47 -40.94 14.97
N ILE A 412 1.35 -40.26 15.21
CA ILE A 412 0.35 -40.65 16.21
C ILE A 412 -0.91 -41.09 15.44
N VAL A 413 -1.30 -42.35 15.64
CA VAL A 413 -2.55 -42.86 15.06
C VAL A 413 -3.61 -42.95 16.17
N ILE A 414 -4.64 -42.12 16.06
CA ILE A 414 -5.80 -42.12 16.96
C ILE A 414 -6.89 -42.96 16.32
N ARG A 415 -7.29 -44.02 17.01
CA ARG A 415 -8.39 -44.88 16.54
C ARG A 415 -9.68 -44.48 17.21
N GLU A 416 -10.64 -44.11 16.41
CA GLU A 416 -11.99 -43.93 16.89
C GLU A 416 -12.72 -45.26 16.73
N SER A 417 -13.10 -45.88 17.83
CA SER A 417 -14.02 -47.02 17.84
C SER A 417 -15.44 -46.46 17.74
N GLY A 418 -15.86 -46.14 16.51
CA GLY A 418 -17.15 -45.55 16.28
C GLY A 418 -18.27 -46.62 16.16
N GLU A 419 -19.13 -46.70 17.12
CA GLU A 419 -20.54 -47.03 16.80
C GLU A 419 -21.08 -45.86 15.96
N VAL A 420 -21.28 -46.10 14.66
CA VAL A 420 -21.99 -45.15 13.82
C VAL A 420 -23.48 -45.18 14.21
N SER A 421 -23.83 -44.34 15.18
CA SER A 421 -25.27 -44.06 15.42
C SER A 421 -25.73 -43.15 14.28
N THR A 422 -26.30 -43.74 13.24
CA THR A 422 -27.04 -43.01 12.23
C THR A 422 -28.38 -42.60 12.87
N ALA A 423 -28.45 -41.39 13.38
CA ALA A 423 -29.72 -40.75 13.64
C ALA A 423 -30.40 -40.51 12.28
N ARG A 424 -31.31 -41.38 11.89
CA ARG A 424 -32.25 -41.11 10.78
C ARG A 424 -33.05 -39.87 11.17
N PRO A 425 -33.26 -38.93 10.25
CA PRO A 425 -34.18 -37.86 10.51
C PRO A 425 -35.52 -38.46 10.83
N VAL A 426 -36.06 -38.14 12.01
CA VAL A 426 -37.43 -38.47 12.39
C VAL A 426 -38.32 -37.80 11.35
N ARG A 427 -38.91 -38.59 10.45
CA ARG A 427 -40.03 -38.11 9.67
C ARG A 427 -41.10 -37.75 10.69
N SER A 428 -41.34 -36.47 10.88
CA SER A 428 -42.53 -35.99 11.53
C SER A 428 -43.73 -36.45 10.67
N SER A 429 -44.37 -37.51 11.09
CA SER A 429 -45.70 -37.82 10.65
C SER A 429 -46.64 -36.76 11.26
N SER A 430 -46.69 -35.60 10.66
CA SER A 430 -47.85 -34.72 10.84
C SER A 430 -48.92 -35.22 9.90
N THR A 431 -49.76 -36.08 10.43
CA THR A 431 -51.06 -36.40 9.94
C THR A 431 -51.83 -35.13 9.61
N ASP A 432 -52.33 -35.11 8.40
CA ASP A 432 -53.47 -34.29 7.98
C ASP A 432 -54.46 -34.08 9.09
N GLU A 433 -54.74 -32.89 9.46
CA GLU A 433 -56.00 -32.36 9.89
C GLU A 433 -55.96 -30.86 10.07
N PHE A 434 -56.05 -30.13 8.96
CA PHE A 434 -56.61 -28.79 8.98
C PHE A 434 -57.49 -28.61 7.75
N ALA A 435 -58.82 -28.56 8.06
CA ALA A 435 -59.86 -28.29 7.15
C ALA A 435 -59.62 -27.06 6.27
N ARG A 436 -59.95 -27.18 4.99
CA ARG A 436 -60.08 -26.09 4.05
C ARG A 436 -61.20 -25.15 4.47
N PRO A 437 -61.02 -23.85 4.54
CA PRO A 437 -62.18 -22.95 4.36
C PRO A 437 -62.25 -22.56 2.87
N ASP A 438 -63.51 -22.53 2.44
CA ASP A 438 -63.98 -22.28 1.09
C ASP A 438 -63.42 -21.05 0.41
N SER A 439 -62.99 -21.23 -0.83
CA SER A 439 -62.66 -20.12 -1.76
C SER A 439 -63.95 -19.62 -2.41
N PRO A 440 -64.26 -18.35 -2.41
CA PRO A 440 -65.30 -17.82 -3.29
C PRO A 440 -64.71 -17.62 -4.70
N THR A 441 -65.34 -18.29 -5.65
CA THR A 441 -65.22 -18.11 -7.09
C THR A 441 -65.63 -16.69 -7.46
N ILE A 442 -64.74 -15.91 -8.00
CA ILE A 442 -65.07 -14.66 -8.70
C ILE A 442 -64.89 -14.90 -10.19
N THR A 443 -66.05 -14.96 -10.86
CA THR A 443 -66.24 -14.99 -12.30
C THR A 443 -65.68 -13.72 -12.96
N ALA A 444 -64.93 -13.93 -14.03
CA ALA A 444 -64.52 -12.89 -14.96
C ALA A 444 -65.72 -12.41 -15.80
N SER A 445 -65.90 -11.14 -15.84
CA SER A 445 -66.72 -10.47 -16.89
C SER A 445 -66.19 -9.08 -17.12
N GLY A 446 -65.59 -8.87 -18.23
CA GLY A 446 -65.84 -8.00 -19.35
C GLY A 446 -65.55 -6.50 -19.18
N LEU A 447 -65.01 -5.99 -20.30
CA LEU A 447 -65.02 -4.63 -20.83
C LEU A 447 -63.81 -3.71 -20.48
N ASP A 448 -62.95 -3.59 -21.44
CA ASP A 448 -62.96 -2.66 -22.56
C ASP A 448 -62.47 -1.23 -22.25
N GLY A 449 -61.37 -0.95 -22.84
CA GLY A 449 -61.21 0.30 -23.57
C GLY A 449 -60.68 1.55 -22.84
N ARG A 450 -59.53 1.96 -23.33
CA ARG A 450 -59.06 3.36 -23.60
C ARG A 450 -57.87 3.90 -22.83
N HIS A 451 -56.80 3.96 -23.60
CA HIS A 451 -55.83 5.05 -23.46
C HIS A 451 -56.47 6.45 -23.46
N PRO A 452 -55.89 7.44 -22.82
CA PRO A 452 -55.11 8.35 -23.62
C PRO A 452 -53.75 8.82 -23.01
N THR A 453 -52.91 9.11 -23.94
CA THR A 453 -51.70 9.93 -24.00
C THR A 453 -51.78 11.32 -23.37
N ALA A 454 -50.57 11.85 -23.12
CA ALA A 454 -50.14 13.24 -22.88
C ALA A 454 -49.78 13.51 -21.43
N GLY A 455 -48.60 14.09 -21.07
CA GLY A 455 -47.61 14.88 -21.78
C GLY A 455 -47.02 15.87 -20.78
N VAL A 456 -45.69 15.99 -20.81
CA VAL A 456 -44.91 17.21 -20.52
C VAL A 456 -45.15 17.94 -19.17
N ALA A 457 -44.16 17.96 -18.30
CA ALA A 457 -43.37 19.11 -17.89
C ALA A 457 -42.11 18.62 -17.16
#